data_28d94801a7418078303e2d063c3e12f1
#
_entry.id   28d94801a7418078303e2d063c3e12f1
#
_cell.length_a   1.000
_cell.length_b   1.000
_cell.length_c   1.000
_cell.angle_alpha   90.00
_cell.angle_beta   90.00
_cell.angle_gamma   90.00
#
_symmetry.space_group_name_H-M   'P 1'
#
loop_
_entity.id
_entity.type
_entity.pdbx_description
1 polymer ?
#
loop_
_entity_poly.entity_id
_entity_poly.type
_entity_poly.pdbx_seq_one_letter_code
_entity_poly.pdbx_strand_id
1 'polypeptide(L)'
;MEMAGERLDKVLAGSLPDYSRNRLKTWVEAGAVMVDGKVTKARYLLRGGESIRVFPQEMPEQFAFSPEDIPLDVVYEDDAMIVINKPAGLVVHPAAGNWSGTLLNGLLFRYPELKSLPRAGIVHRLDKDTSGLMVVARTAQAQTSLVRQLQDRTVGRRYLSWVWGEAPSQGKVLASVGRDQRDRLKMAAGSPQGKPAATLFRRLAKGAFNESPVALLECRLETGRTHQIRVHLESLGFPLLGDPVYRKKTPGVAKSLSFERQALHAFALSLQHPVTNELSSWFRLPPADLMVLLTQVGMTEADLPQESVVLASIQNERSHD
;
A
#
# COMPACT_ATOMS: atom_id res chain seq x y z
N MET A 1 22.77 4.54 45.27
CA MET A 1 22.15 5.88 45.55
C MET A 1 22.15 6.82 44.36
N GLU A 2 22.76 6.47 43.21
CA GLU A 2 22.92 7.36 42.05
C GLU A 2 21.69 7.57 41.17
N MET A 3 20.59 6.87 41.43
CA MET A 3 19.40 6.93 40.54
C MET A 3 18.17 7.60 41.20
N ALA A 4 18.31 8.13 42.41
CA ALA A 4 17.23 8.84 43.09
C ALA A 4 16.91 10.16 42.36
N GLY A 5 15.63 10.41 42.10
CA GLY A 5 15.15 11.58 41.37
C GLY A 5 15.15 11.43 39.85
N GLU A 6 15.72 10.32 39.30
CA GLU A 6 15.72 10.06 37.87
C GLU A 6 14.42 9.38 37.43
N ARG A 7 14.03 9.62 36.17
CA ARG A 7 12.84 8.99 35.60
C ARG A 7 13.13 7.54 35.24
N LEU A 8 12.18 6.65 35.47
CA LEU A 8 12.27 5.22 35.17
C LEU A 8 12.67 4.97 33.73
N ASP A 9 12.07 5.66 32.75
CA ASP A 9 12.39 5.48 31.32
C ASP A 9 13.85 5.88 30.98
N LYS A 10 14.46 6.81 31.72
CA LYS A 10 15.84 7.20 31.56
C LYS A 10 16.79 6.18 32.17
N VAL A 11 16.49 5.73 33.38
CA VAL A 11 17.28 4.70 34.06
C VAL A 11 17.29 3.40 33.30
N LEU A 12 16.12 2.96 32.82
CA LEU A 12 16.02 1.75 31.97
C LEU A 12 16.89 1.87 30.71
N ALA A 13 16.86 3.02 30.04
CA ALA A 13 17.66 3.25 28.81
C ALA A 13 19.18 3.20 29.09
N GLY A 14 19.61 3.63 30.26
CA GLY A 14 21.01 3.53 30.69
C GLY A 14 21.42 2.10 31.09
N SER A 15 20.50 1.34 31.69
CA SER A 15 20.77 -0.01 32.17
C SER A 15 20.59 -1.09 31.09
N LEU A 16 19.85 -0.80 30.04
CA LEU A 16 19.52 -1.72 28.94
C LEU A 16 19.83 -1.08 27.58
N PRO A 17 21.11 -0.88 27.25
CA PRO A 17 21.54 -0.12 26.06
C PRO A 17 21.13 -0.77 24.73
N ASP A 18 20.84 -2.08 24.72
CA ASP A 18 20.39 -2.83 23.53
C ASP A 18 18.98 -2.45 23.09
N TYR A 19 18.24 -1.71 23.94
CA TYR A 19 16.86 -1.32 23.67
C TYR A 19 16.70 0.20 23.60
N SER A 20 15.98 0.67 22.58
CA SER A 20 15.68 2.11 22.48
C SER A 20 14.77 2.57 23.64
N ARG A 21 14.95 3.83 24.09
CA ARG A 21 14.13 4.43 25.14
C ARG A 21 12.63 4.37 24.86
N ASN A 22 12.22 4.55 23.60
CA ASN A 22 10.83 4.41 23.19
C ASN A 22 10.29 2.99 23.42
N ARG A 23 11.09 1.99 23.14
CA ARG A 23 10.73 0.60 23.38
C ARG A 23 10.56 0.32 24.88
N LEU A 24 11.52 0.70 25.70
CA LEU A 24 11.44 0.54 27.14
C LEU A 24 10.21 1.26 27.74
N LYS A 25 9.86 2.42 27.18
CA LYS A 25 8.62 3.12 27.53
C LYS A 25 7.39 2.28 27.18
N THR A 26 7.34 1.66 26.00
CA THR A 26 6.24 0.77 25.58
C THR A 26 6.12 -0.44 26.53
N TRP A 27 7.23 -1.04 26.96
CA TRP A 27 7.21 -2.13 27.96
C TRP A 27 6.67 -1.68 29.33
N VAL A 28 7.01 -0.47 29.76
CA VAL A 28 6.43 0.10 31.01
C VAL A 28 4.91 0.29 30.87
N GLU A 29 4.46 0.86 29.73
CA GLU A 29 3.04 1.08 29.45
C GLU A 29 2.25 -0.23 29.31
N ALA A 30 2.90 -1.30 28.81
CA ALA A 30 2.34 -2.65 28.74
C ALA A 30 2.39 -3.44 30.07
N GLY A 31 2.93 -2.85 31.15
CA GLY A 31 3.07 -3.53 32.43
C GLY A 31 4.19 -4.56 32.52
N ALA A 32 5.06 -4.62 31.52
CA ALA A 32 6.21 -5.53 31.47
C ALA A 32 7.43 -5.03 32.28
N VAL A 33 7.29 -3.90 32.97
CA VAL A 33 8.27 -3.36 33.91
C VAL A 33 7.59 -3.09 35.22
N MET A 34 8.13 -3.62 36.30
CA MET A 34 7.63 -3.44 37.67
C MET A 34 8.71 -2.80 38.55
N VAL A 35 8.29 -1.86 39.37
CA VAL A 35 9.09 -1.23 40.43
C VAL A 35 8.52 -1.69 41.78
N ASP A 36 9.34 -2.37 42.59
CA ASP A 36 8.93 -3.02 43.84
C ASP A 36 7.67 -3.90 43.69
N GLY A 37 7.60 -4.66 42.57
CA GLY A 37 6.48 -5.54 42.24
C GLY A 37 5.21 -4.85 41.78
N LYS A 38 5.21 -3.53 41.54
CA LYS A 38 4.05 -2.76 41.07
C LYS A 38 4.29 -2.19 39.66
N VAL A 39 3.25 -2.27 38.82
CA VAL A 39 3.22 -1.58 37.54
C VAL A 39 3.17 -0.07 37.77
N THR A 40 3.97 0.69 37.04
CA THR A 40 4.10 2.13 37.18
C THR A 40 4.16 2.85 35.85
N LYS A 41 4.27 4.17 35.84
CA LYS A 41 4.35 4.99 34.62
C LYS A 41 5.81 5.20 34.18
N ALA A 42 6.08 5.34 32.91
CA ALA A 42 7.42 5.60 32.38
C ALA A 42 8.09 6.86 32.96
N ARG A 43 7.28 7.83 33.41
CA ARG A 43 7.74 9.08 34.05
C ARG A 43 7.89 8.98 35.57
N TYR A 44 7.72 7.79 36.14
CA TYR A 44 7.90 7.59 37.58
C TYR A 44 9.31 8.00 38.00
N LEU A 45 9.41 8.80 39.05
CA LEU A 45 10.69 9.22 39.64
C LEU A 45 11.12 8.20 40.69
N LEU A 46 12.27 7.57 40.45
CA LEU A 46 12.83 6.62 41.41
C LEU A 46 13.28 7.33 42.69
N ARG A 47 13.09 6.69 43.84
CA ARG A 47 13.49 7.20 45.16
C ARG A 47 14.89 6.77 45.56
N GLY A 48 15.41 5.74 44.90
CA GLY A 48 16.67 5.08 45.20
C GLY A 48 16.50 3.84 46.03
N GLY A 49 17.04 2.71 45.58
CA GLY A 49 16.95 1.42 46.25
C GLY A 49 15.79 0.52 45.82
N GLU A 50 14.91 1.00 44.94
CA GLU A 50 13.83 0.15 44.40
C GLU A 50 14.36 -1.01 43.55
N SER A 51 13.66 -2.15 43.63
CA SER A 51 13.87 -3.30 42.78
C SER A 51 13.11 -3.10 41.44
N ILE A 52 13.83 -3.00 40.34
CA ILE A 52 13.23 -2.91 39.02
C ILE A 52 13.31 -4.29 38.35
N ARG A 53 12.15 -4.86 38.03
CA ARG A 53 12.05 -6.09 37.24
C ARG A 53 11.57 -5.78 35.87
N VAL A 54 12.30 -6.24 34.85
CA VAL A 54 11.96 -6.09 33.45
C VAL A 54 11.68 -7.48 32.87
N PHE A 55 10.54 -7.63 32.25
CA PHE A 55 10.14 -8.82 31.48
C PHE A 55 10.26 -8.47 29.99
N PRO A 56 11.38 -8.79 29.35
CA PRO A 56 11.59 -8.45 27.95
C PRO A 56 10.46 -9.01 27.10
N GLN A 57 9.84 -8.14 26.31
CA GLN A 57 8.80 -8.53 25.37
C GLN A 57 9.45 -8.78 24.01
N GLU A 58 8.99 -9.81 23.32
CA GLU A 58 9.42 -10.08 21.95
C GLU A 58 9.21 -8.86 21.05
N MET A 59 10.13 -8.68 20.13
CA MET A 59 10.07 -7.54 19.23
C MET A 59 9.02 -7.81 18.13
N PRO A 60 7.97 -6.99 17.98
CA PRO A 60 7.04 -7.17 16.86
C PRO A 60 7.76 -7.27 15.52
N GLU A 61 8.90 -6.58 15.37
CA GLU A 61 9.77 -6.65 14.20
C GLU A 61 10.34 -8.05 13.94
N GLN A 62 10.47 -8.90 14.97
CA GLN A 62 10.95 -10.29 14.83
C GLN A 62 9.95 -11.16 14.08
N PHE A 63 8.67 -10.81 14.15
CA PHE A 63 7.59 -11.49 13.42
C PHE A 63 7.41 -10.99 12.00
N ALA A 64 8.14 -9.94 11.60
CA ALA A 64 8.01 -9.33 10.28
C ALA A 64 8.16 -10.31 9.11
N PHE A 65 8.92 -11.38 9.30
CA PHE A 65 9.19 -12.42 8.30
C PHE A 65 8.69 -13.81 8.72
N SER A 66 7.78 -13.86 9.70
CA SER A 66 7.16 -15.12 10.10
C SER A 66 6.12 -15.55 9.07
N PRO A 67 6.11 -16.81 8.62
CA PRO A 67 5.04 -17.33 7.77
C PRO A 67 3.69 -17.29 8.50
N GLU A 68 2.63 -16.85 7.81
CA GLU A 68 1.27 -16.83 8.33
C GLU A 68 0.29 -17.34 7.28
N ASP A 69 -0.68 -18.16 7.70
CA ASP A 69 -1.71 -18.71 6.81
C ASP A 69 -2.73 -17.61 6.43
N ILE A 70 -2.35 -16.84 5.42
CA ILE A 70 -3.17 -15.76 4.86
C ILE A 70 -3.62 -16.19 3.47
N PRO A 71 -4.94 -16.23 3.20
CA PRO A 71 -5.46 -16.59 1.89
C PRO A 71 -4.91 -15.67 0.78
N LEU A 72 -4.36 -16.28 -0.28
CA LEU A 72 -3.85 -15.58 -1.45
C LEU A 72 -4.67 -15.96 -2.68
N ASP A 73 -5.29 -14.98 -3.34
CA ASP A 73 -5.92 -15.14 -4.65
C ASP A 73 -4.84 -15.12 -5.74
N VAL A 74 -4.33 -16.32 -6.07
CA VAL A 74 -3.30 -16.51 -7.09
C VAL A 74 -3.96 -16.59 -8.46
N VAL A 75 -3.62 -15.65 -9.33
CA VAL A 75 -4.13 -15.50 -10.68
C VAL A 75 -3.34 -16.31 -11.69
N TYR A 76 -2.02 -16.40 -11.46
CA TYR A 76 -1.06 -17.12 -12.27
C TYR A 76 0.15 -17.47 -11.41
N GLU A 77 0.72 -18.64 -11.62
CA GLU A 77 1.99 -19.04 -11.04
C GLU A 77 2.76 -19.99 -11.96
N ASP A 78 4.07 -19.85 -11.98
CA ASP A 78 5.03 -20.76 -12.58
C ASP A 78 6.32 -20.78 -11.75
N ASP A 79 7.39 -21.36 -12.29
CA ASP A 79 8.69 -21.47 -11.59
C ASP A 79 9.39 -20.10 -11.42
N ALA A 80 9.04 -19.09 -12.21
CA ALA A 80 9.70 -17.80 -12.22
C ALA A 80 8.94 -16.71 -11.44
N MET A 81 7.61 -16.71 -11.47
CA MET A 81 6.81 -15.63 -10.90
C MET A 81 5.41 -16.07 -10.47
N ILE A 82 4.79 -15.23 -9.64
CA ILE A 82 3.40 -15.37 -9.18
C ILE A 82 2.69 -14.06 -9.48
N VAL A 83 1.48 -14.11 -10.00
CA VAL A 83 0.58 -12.95 -10.09
C VAL A 83 -0.57 -13.14 -9.12
N ILE A 84 -0.80 -12.15 -8.28
CA ILE A 84 -1.77 -12.16 -7.20
C ILE A 84 -2.80 -11.07 -7.43
N ASN A 85 -4.06 -11.36 -7.16
CA ASN A 85 -5.11 -10.37 -7.00
C ASN A 85 -5.23 -10.01 -5.50
N LYS A 86 -4.53 -8.97 -5.07
CA LYS A 86 -4.48 -8.54 -3.66
C LYS A 86 -5.85 -8.00 -3.22
N PRO A 87 -6.46 -8.49 -2.13
CA PRO A 87 -7.65 -7.87 -1.57
C PRO A 87 -7.34 -6.48 -0.98
N ALA A 88 -8.37 -5.65 -0.86
CA ALA A 88 -8.31 -4.45 -0.03
C ALA A 88 -8.13 -4.83 1.46
N GLY A 89 -7.51 -3.97 2.25
CA GLY A 89 -7.23 -4.22 3.67
C GLY A 89 -5.92 -4.95 3.95
N LEU A 90 -5.33 -5.64 2.97
CA LEU A 90 -4.08 -6.38 3.14
C LEU A 90 -2.87 -5.48 2.87
N VAL A 91 -2.01 -5.31 3.89
CA VAL A 91 -0.71 -4.62 3.76
C VAL A 91 0.27 -5.50 2.99
N VAL A 92 1.07 -4.91 2.11
CA VAL A 92 2.03 -5.68 1.28
C VAL A 92 3.26 -6.10 2.07
N HIS A 93 3.86 -5.19 2.83
CA HIS A 93 5.10 -5.45 3.59
C HIS A 93 4.96 -5.06 5.05
N PRO A 94 5.60 -5.76 5.97
CA PRO A 94 5.74 -5.31 7.34
C PRO A 94 6.35 -3.91 7.42
N ALA A 95 5.82 -3.11 8.32
CA ALA A 95 6.30 -1.75 8.61
C ALA A 95 5.89 -1.33 10.02
N ALA A 96 6.41 -0.19 10.50
CA ALA A 96 6.02 0.38 11.79
C ALA A 96 4.48 0.48 11.91
N GLY A 97 3.93 -0.13 12.94
CA GLY A 97 2.48 -0.25 13.19
C GLY A 97 1.78 -1.44 12.49
N ASN A 98 2.49 -2.24 11.68
CA ASN A 98 1.95 -3.43 11.01
C ASN A 98 3.08 -4.42 10.70
N TRP A 99 3.52 -5.19 11.71
CA TRP A 99 4.66 -6.09 11.61
C TRP A 99 4.30 -7.52 11.19
N SER A 100 3.03 -7.87 11.19
CA SER A 100 2.47 -9.19 10.86
C SER A 100 1.18 -9.04 10.06
N GLY A 101 0.58 -10.13 9.60
CA GLY A 101 -0.66 -10.11 8.84
C GLY A 101 -0.51 -9.45 7.47
N THR A 102 0.66 -9.56 6.84
CA THR A 102 0.94 -8.92 5.54
C THR A 102 0.99 -9.93 4.39
N LEU A 103 0.89 -9.43 3.16
CA LEU A 103 1.07 -10.26 1.97
C LEU A 103 2.39 -11.03 2.01
N LEU A 104 3.46 -10.40 2.51
CA LEU A 104 4.77 -11.05 2.68
C LEU A 104 4.68 -12.27 3.58
N ASN A 105 3.95 -12.18 4.71
CA ASN A 105 3.78 -13.31 5.63
C ASN A 105 3.00 -14.46 4.98
N GLY A 106 1.93 -14.16 4.21
CA GLY A 106 1.17 -15.14 3.45
C GLY A 106 1.99 -15.80 2.33
N LEU A 107 2.83 -15.03 1.65
CA LEU A 107 3.75 -15.55 0.64
C LEU A 107 4.77 -16.51 1.25
N LEU A 108 5.36 -16.18 2.38
CA LEU A 108 6.31 -17.06 3.08
C LEU A 108 5.67 -18.34 3.59
N PHE A 109 4.38 -18.34 3.90
CA PHE A 109 3.65 -19.54 4.31
C PHE A 109 3.39 -20.47 3.12
N ARG A 110 2.85 -19.91 2.03
CA ARG A 110 2.50 -20.72 0.84
C ARG A 110 3.71 -21.12 0.00
N TYR A 111 4.77 -20.28 -0.01
CA TYR A 111 5.98 -20.44 -0.81
C TYR A 111 7.23 -20.25 0.06
N PRO A 112 7.60 -21.24 0.90
CA PRO A 112 8.71 -21.13 1.85
C PRO A 112 10.05 -20.80 1.19
N GLU A 113 10.25 -21.18 -0.07
CA GLU A 113 11.46 -20.90 -0.86
C GLU A 113 11.71 -19.39 -1.03
N LEU A 114 10.66 -18.55 -0.99
CA LEU A 114 10.76 -17.10 -1.12
C LEU A 114 11.52 -16.45 0.04
N LYS A 115 11.75 -17.16 1.15
CA LYS A 115 12.57 -16.68 2.27
C LYS A 115 14.01 -16.36 1.83
N SER A 116 14.50 -16.99 0.76
CA SER A 116 15.83 -16.73 0.19
C SER A 116 15.91 -15.44 -0.61
N LEU A 117 14.76 -14.84 -0.97
CA LEU A 117 14.71 -13.64 -1.80
C LEU A 117 14.50 -12.37 -0.96
N PRO A 118 15.14 -11.25 -1.32
CA PRO A 118 14.83 -9.98 -0.73
C PRO A 118 13.32 -9.68 -0.77
N ARG A 119 12.72 -9.34 0.37
CA ARG A 119 11.28 -9.05 0.51
C ARG A 119 10.36 -10.16 -0.02
N ALA A 120 10.77 -11.42 0.12
CA ALA A 120 10.03 -12.57 -0.41
C ALA A 120 9.64 -12.41 -1.90
N GLY A 121 10.55 -11.90 -2.73
CA GLY A 121 10.30 -11.73 -4.16
C GLY A 121 9.40 -10.55 -4.56
N ILE A 122 8.86 -9.79 -3.62
CA ILE A 122 7.99 -8.64 -3.92
C ILE A 122 8.79 -7.51 -4.55
N VAL A 123 8.43 -7.10 -5.76
CA VAL A 123 9.14 -6.08 -6.56
C VAL A 123 8.42 -4.72 -6.62
N HIS A 124 7.11 -4.69 -6.36
CA HIS A 124 6.31 -3.46 -6.27
C HIS A 124 5.20 -3.60 -5.22
N ARG A 125 4.43 -2.54 -5.01
CA ARG A 125 3.39 -2.55 -3.97
C ARG A 125 2.11 -1.86 -4.41
N LEU A 126 1.02 -2.27 -3.81
CA LEU A 126 -0.24 -1.53 -3.70
C LEU A 126 -0.40 -0.97 -2.29
N ASP A 127 -1.19 0.08 -2.13
CA ASP A 127 -1.57 0.57 -0.80
C ASP A 127 -2.44 -0.47 -0.09
N LYS A 128 -2.52 -0.43 1.23
CA LYS A 128 -3.31 -1.36 2.06
C LYS A 128 -4.70 -1.59 1.48
N ASP A 129 -5.42 -0.50 1.23
CA ASP A 129 -6.84 -0.54 0.83
C ASP A 129 -7.04 -0.45 -0.70
N THR A 130 -5.99 -0.54 -1.48
CA THR A 130 -6.05 -0.73 -2.94
C THR A 130 -6.08 -2.21 -3.25
N SER A 131 -7.06 -2.65 -4.03
CA SER A 131 -7.19 -4.02 -4.52
C SER A 131 -6.57 -4.21 -5.89
N GLY A 132 -6.32 -5.47 -6.31
CA GLY A 132 -5.97 -5.82 -7.67
C GLY A 132 -4.60 -6.46 -7.86
N LEU A 133 -4.15 -6.47 -9.09
CA LEU A 133 -3.04 -7.29 -9.57
C LEU A 133 -1.67 -6.81 -9.12
N MET A 134 -0.87 -7.76 -8.66
CA MET A 134 0.55 -7.61 -8.32
C MET A 134 1.35 -8.80 -8.82
N VAL A 135 2.62 -8.56 -9.21
CA VAL A 135 3.58 -9.63 -9.52
C VAL A 135 4.62 -9.79 -8.41
N VAL A 136 4.98 -11.04 -8.14
CA VAL A 136 6.01 -11.47 -7.18
C VAL A 136 6.98 -12.40 -7.91
N ALA A 137 8.28 -12.21 -7.74
CA ALA A 137 9.29 -13.09 -8.28
C ALA A 137 9.45 -14.35 -7.43
N ARG A 138 9.66 -15.50 -8.03
CA ARG A 138 10.02 -16.76 -7.33
C ARG A 138 11.51 -17.06 -7.34
N THR A 139 12.27 -16.44 -8.23
CA THR A 139 13.72 -16.62 -8.34
C THR A 139 14.46 -15.29 -8.32
N ALA A 140 15.75 -15.29 -7.96
CA ALA A 140 16.58 -14.09 -7.99
C ALA A 140 16.74 -13.50 -9.40
N GLN A 141 16.80 -14.38 -10.43
CA GLN A 141 16.86 -13.98 -11.82
C GLN A 141 15.57 -13.26 -12.22
N ALA A 142 14.41 -13.83 -11.91
CA ALA A 142 13.12 -13.21 -12.18
C ALA A 142 12.96 -11.89 -11.43
N GLN A 143 13.40 -11.82 -10.17
CA GLN A 143 13.37 -10.58 -9.38
C GLN A 143 14.20 -9.48 -10.04
N THR A 144 15.40 -9.79 -10.50
CA THR A 144 16.27 -8.85 -11.20
C THR A 144 15.63 -8.35 -12.50
N SER A 145 15.06 -9.25 -13.31
CA SER A 145 14.36 -8.92 -14.54
C SER A 145 13.17 -8.00 -14.29
N LEU A 146 12.28 -8.38 -13.36
CA LEU A 146 11.08 -7.60 -13.04
C LEU A 146 11.41 -6.23 -12.45
N VAL A 147 12.44 -6.12 -11.60
CA VAL A 147 12.92 -4.82 -11.08
C VAL A 147 13.42 -3.94 -12.21
N ARG A 148 14.18 -4.50 -13.17
CA ARG A 148 14.65 -3.76 -14.36
C ARG A 148 13.47 -3.27 -15.19
N GLN A 149 12.52 -4.12 -15.50
CA GLN A 149 11.31 -3.73 -16.26
C GLN A 149 10.51 -2.62 -15.55
N LEU A 150 10.43 -2.62 -14.20
CA LEU A 150 9.80 -1.54 -13.43
C LEU A 150 10.60 -0.24 -13.50
N GLN A 151 11.94 -0.30 -13.51
CA GLN A 151 12.84 0.86 -13.66
C GLN A 151 12.73 1.46 -15.07
N ASP A 152 12.71 0.60 -16.10
CA ASP A 152 12.59 0.95 -17.50
C ASP A 152 11.15 1.34 -17.89
N ARG A 153 10.18 1.23 -16.92
CA ARG A 153 8.77 1.56 -17.09
C ARG A 153 8.05 0.72 -18.15
N THR A 154 8.54 -0.48 -18.41
CA THR A 154 7.94 -1.40 -19.37
C THR A 154 6.86 -2.30 -18.76
N VAL A 155 6.70 -2.33 -17.43
CA VAL A 155 5.56 -3.00 -16.77
C VAL A 155 4.31 -2.17 -16.92
N GLY A 156 3.33 -2.67 -17.69
CA GLY A 156 2.02 -2.04 -17.83
C GLY A 156 1.17 -2.25 -16.57
N ARG A 157 0.72 -1.15 -15.97
CA ARG A 157 -0.13 -1.17 -14.76
C ARG A 157 -1.30 -0.24 -14.99
N ARG A 158 -2.50 -0.82 -15.07
CA ARG A 158 -3.74 -0.07 -15.30
C ARG A 158 -4.66 -0.19 -14.11
N TYR A 159 -5.26 0.93 -13.72
CA TYR A 159 -6.10 1.05 -12.54
C TYR A 159 -7.46 1.65 -12.91
N LEU A 160 -8.51 1.16 -12.27
CA LEU A 160 -9.80 1.84 -12.22
C LEU A 160 -9.83 2.75 -11.00
N SER A 161 -10.30 3.98 -11.19
CA SER A 161 -10.36 5.01 -10.16
C SER A 161 -11.71 5.73 -10.26
N TRP A 162 -12.53 5.67 -9.22
CA TRP A 162 -13.75 6.49 -9.11
C TRP A 162 -13.40 7.79 -8.41
N VAL A 163 -13.67 8.91 -9.05
CA VAL A 163 -13.30 10.24 -8.55
C VAL A 163 -14.50 11.17 -8.48
N TRP A 164 -14.48 12.09 -7.53
CA TRP A 164 -15.42 13.20 -7.46
C TRP A 164 -15.15 14.22 -8.56
N GLY A 165 -16.22 14.74 -9.15
CA GLY A 165 -16.18 15.82 -10.13
C GLY A 165 -16.20 15.35 -11.58
N GLU A 166 -16.30 16.32 -12.48
CA GLU A 166 -16.30 16.11 -13.92
C GLU A 166 -14.87 16.08 -14.48
N ALA A 167 -14.16 14.99 -14.30
CA ALA A 167 -12.84 14.85 -14.87
C ALA A 167 -12.87 14.96 -16.40
N PRO A 168 -11.86 15.57 -17.05
CA PRO A 168 -11.76 15.64 -18.52
C PRO A 168 -11.69 14.23 -19.14
N SER A 169 -11.94 14.14 -20.46
CA SER A 169 -11.95 12.86 -21.18
C SER A 169 -10.63 12.11 -21.08
N GLN A 170 -9.52 12.84 -21.03
CA GLN A 170 -8.17 12.28 -20.84
C GLN A 170 -7.23 13.35 -20.30
N GLY A 171 -6.10 12.92 -19.75
CA GLY A 171 -5.05 13.81 -19.28
C GLY A 171 -3.81 13.08 -18.82
N LYS A 172 -2.77 13.87 -18.57
CA LYS A 172 -1.50 13.39 -18.00
C LYS A 172 -1.08 14.31 -16.86
N VAL A 173 -0.78 13.72 -15.70
CA VAL A 173 -0.21 14.44 -14.55
C VAL A 173 1.28 14.15 -14.50
N LEU A 174 2.08 15.22 -14.70
CA LEU A 174 3.53 15.20 -14.56
C LEU A 174 3.90 16.01 -13.33
N ALA A 175 3.96 15.40 -12.16
CA ALA A 175 4.30 16.06 -10.91
C ALA A 175 5.08 15.12 -10.00
N SER A 176 6.16 15.64 -9.39
CA SER A 176 6.93 14.87 -8.42
C SER A 176 6.04 14.42 -7.23
N VAL A 177 6.28 13.23 -6.70
CA VAL A 177 5.59 12.74 -5.51
C VAL A 177 6.61 12.57 -4.37
N GLY A 178 6.36 13.22 -3.26
CA GLY A 178 7.19 13.20 -2.05
C GLY A 178 6.35 13.35 -0.80
N ARG A 179 7.00 13.37 0.38
CA ARG A 179 6.32 13.63 1.64
C ARG A 179 5.72 15.04 1.65
N ASP A 180 4.51 15.17 2.19
CA ASP A 180 3.90 16.48 2.42
C ASP A 180 4.73 17.25 3.48
N GLN A 181 4.97 18.54 3.25
CA GLN A 181 5.79 19.36 4.15
C GLN A 181 5.10 19.67 5.49
N ARG A 182 3.75 19.68 5.50
CA ARG A 182 2.93 20.00 6.68
C ARG A 182 2.49 18.75 7.44
N ASP A 183 2.28 17.65 6.72
CA ASP A 183 1.82 16.38 7.29
C ASP A 183 2.70 15.23 6.76
N ARG A 184 3.71 14.85 7.54
CA ARG A 184 4.67 13.79 7.17
C ARG A 184 4.05 12.40 6.98
N LEU A 185 2.81 12.19 7.39
CA LEU A 185 2.08 10.94 7.14
C LEU A 185 1.48 10.88 5.73
N LYS A 186 1.40 12.05 5.06
CA LYS A 186 0.86 12.19 3.71
C LYS A 186 1.95 12.32 2.66
N MET A 187 1.55 12.01 1.43
CA MET A 187 2.31 12.36 0.23
C MET A 187 1.69 13.61 -0.40
N ALA A 188 2.45 14.32 -1.22
CA ALA A 188 2.00 15.47 -1.98
C ALA A 188 2.52 15.41 -3.41
N ALA A 189 1.70 15.84 -4.36
CA ALA A 189 2.12 16.13 -5.72
C ALA A 189 2.84 17.49 -5.78
N GLY A 190 3.88 17.60 -6.63
CA GLY A 190 4.70 18.81 -6.74
C GLY A 190 5.64 19.03 -5.57
N SER A 191 5.93 18.02 -4.76
CA SER A 191 6.87 18.12 -3.63
C SER A 191 8.28 18.42 -4.14
N PRO A 192 8.98 19.45 -3.62
CA PRO A 192 10.33 19.81 -4.07
C PRO A 192 11.36 18.70 -3.88
N GLN A 193 11.20 17.87 -2.84
CA GLN A 193 12.05 16.71 -2.56
C GLN A 193 11.44 15.40 -3.09
N GLY A 194 10.35 15.50 -3.87
CA GLY A 194 9.65 14.37 -4.46
C GLY A 194 10.44 13.76 -5.62
N LYS A 195 10.17 12.50 -5.87
CA LYS A 195 10.68 11.79 -7.05
C LYS A 195 9.76 12.05 -8.24
N PRO A 196 10.29 12.21 -9.47
CA PRO A 196 9.48 12.35 -10.66
C PRO A 196 8.42 11.26 -10.76
N ALA A 197 7.21 11.66 -11.14
CA ALA A 197 6.09 10.74 -11.29
C ALA A 197 5.19 11.18 -12.46
N ALA A 198 4.62 10.18 -13.16
CA ALA A 198 3.73 10.40 -14.27
C ALA A 198 2.54 9.44 -14.19
N THR A 199 1.33 9.99 -14.29
CA THR A 199 0.07 9.26 -14.35
C THR A 199 -0.74 9.75 -15.53
N LEU A 200 -1.07 8.86 -16.46
CA LEU A 200 -2.02 9.13 -17.53
C LEU A 200 -3.40 8.68 -17.05
N PHE A 201 -4.43 9.38 -17.48
CA PHE A 201 -5.80 8.94 -17.23
C PHE A 201 -6.69 9.17 -18.45
N ARG A 202 -7.71 8.31 -18.57
CA ARG A 202 -8.79 8.40 -19.54
C ARG A 202 -10.10 8.15 -18.81
N ARG A 203 -11.10 9.02 -19.02
CA ARG A 203 -12.43 8.82 -18.46
C ARG A 203 -13.18 7.77 -19.27
N LEU A 204 -13.67 6.75 -18.58
CA LEU A 204 -14.47 5.66 -19.12
C LEU A 204 -15.95 6.01 -19.08
N ALA A 205 -16.43 6.53 -17.94
CA ALA A 205 -17.84 6.83 -17.73
C ALA A 205 -18.04 8.07 -16.84
N LYS A 206 -19.25 8.60 -16.86
CA LYS A 206 -19.77 9.62 -15.96
C LYS A 206 -20.96 9.06 -15.20
N GLY A 207 -21.09 9.45 -13.94
CA GLY A 207 -22.22 9.17 -13.09
C GLY A 207 -22.40 10.27 -12.06
N ALA A 208 -23.23 10.04 -11.08
CA ALA A 208 -23.45 10.97 -9.99
C ALA A 208 -23.80 10.22 -8.70
N PHE A 209 -23.48 10.83 -7.58
CA PHE A 209 -23.95 10.41 -6.27
C PHE A 209 -24.63 11.60 -5.59
N ASN A 210 -25.96 11.48 -5.34
CA ASN A 210 -26.78 12.58 -4.82
C ASN A 210 -26.47 13.90 -5.54
N GLU A 211 -26.64 13.92 -6.87
CA GLU A 211 -26.41 15.04 -7.79
C GLU A 211 -24.95 15.52 -7.92
N SER A 212 -24.04 15.04 -7.06
CA SER A 212 -22.62 15.34 -7.19
C SER A 212 -21.99 14.53 -8.30
N PRO A 213 -21.31 15.15 -9.28
CA PRO A 213 -20.69 14.45 -10.38
C PRO A 213 -19.61 13.46 -9.93
N VAL A 214 -19.58 12.31 -10.57
CA VAL A 214 -18.57 11.25 -10.40
C VAL A 214 -18.05 10.84 -11.76
N ALA A 215 -16.77 10.55 -11.87
CA ALA A 215 -16.17 9.97 -13.06
C ALA A 215 -15.46 8.65 -12.74
N LEU A 216 -15.60 7.69 -13.66
CA LEU A 216 -14.77 6.48 -13.68
C LEU A 216 -13.59 6.72 -14.62
N LEU A 217 -12.38 6.56 -14.11
CA LEU A 217 -11.14 6.76 -14.85
C LEU A 217 -10.36 5.44 -14.96
N GLU A 218 -9.82 5.16 -16.14
CA GLU A 218 -8.66 4.31 -16.31
C GLU A 218 -7.40 5.14 -16.05
N CYS A 219 -6.56 4.73 -15.11
CA CYS A 219 -5.28 5.35 -14.85
C CYS A 219 -4.14 4.41 -15.25
N ARG A 220 -3.13 4.92 -15.95
CA ARG A 220 -1.91 4.19 -16.33
C ARG A 220 -0.70 4.80 -15.65
N LEU A 221 0.11 3.96 -15.02
CA LEU A 221 1.29 4.38 -14.29
C LEU A 221 2.56 4.18 -15.09
N GLU A 222 3.28 5.27 -15.40
CA GLU A 222 4.67 5.20 -15.85
C GLU A 222 5.61 4.98 -14.65
N THR A 223 5.25 5.47 -13.47
CA THR A 223 6.01 5.34 -12.22
C THR A 223 5.11 4.79 -11.11
N GLY A 224 5.68 4.26 -10.03
CA GLY A 224 4.93 3.70 -8.90
C GLY A 224 5.36 4.31 -7.56
N ARG A 225 5.04 5.59 -7.31
CA ARG A 225 5.32 6.23 -6.02
C ARG A 225 4.19 5.97 -5.04
N THR A 226 4.52 6.04 -3.76
CA THR A 226 3.51 5.87 -2.68
C THR A 226 2.35 6.84 -2.89
N HIS A 227 1.11 6.33 -2.88
CA HIS A 227 -0.14 7.06 -3.08
C HIS A 227 -0.22 7.87 -4.40
N GLN A 228 0.56 7.53 -5.43
CA GLN A 228 0.74 8.37 -6.62
C GLN A 228 -0.57 8.77 -7.30
N ILE A 229 -1.43 7.81 -7.67
CA ILE A 229 -2.72 8.11 -8.33
C ILE A 229 -3.56 9.01 -7.44
N ARG A 230 -3.63 8.72 -6.15
CA ARG A 230 -4.45 9.44 -5.17
C ARG A 230 -4.06 10.92 -5.08
N VAL A 231 -2.75 11.21 -4.90
CA VAL A 231 -2.28 12.61 -4.80
C VAL A 231 -2.30 13.35 -6.13
N HIS A 232 -2.05 12.64 -7.24
CA HIS A 232 -2.12 13.22 -8.58
C HIS A 232 -3.55 13.67 -8.92
N LEU A 233 -4.54 12.79 -8.74
CA LEU A 233 -5.93 13.12 -9.03
C LEU A 233 -6.48 14.17 -8.05
N GLU A 234 -6.15 14.09 -6.75
CA GLU A 234 -6.52 15.15 -5.80
C GLU A 234 -5.93 16.51 -6.20
N SER A 235 -4.69 16.56 -6.69
CA SER A 235 -4.04 17.82 -7.10
C SER A 235 -4.76 18.50 -8.27
N LEU A 236 -5.38 17.72 -9.14
CA LEU A 236 -6.24 18.23 -10.22
C LEU A 236 -7.65 18.63 -9.75
N GLY A 237 -8.00 18.30 -8.50
CA GLY A 237 -9.33 18.54 -7.94
C GLY A 237 -10.32 17.39 -8.13
N PHE A 238 -9.84 16.21 -8.44
CA PHE A 238 -10.60 14.97 -8.62
C PHE A 238 -10.20 13.94 -7.56
N PRO A 239 -10.47 14.16 -6.25
CA PRO A 239 -10.15 13.18 -5.22
C PRO A 239 -10.93 11.88 -5.42
N LEU A 240 -10.34 10.74 -5.02
CA LEU A 240 -11.01 9.45 -5.11
C LEU A 240 -12.20 9.36 -4.15
N LEU A 241 -13.26 8.68 -4.57
CA LEU A 241 -14.36 8.33 -3.67
C LEU A 241 -13.83 7.49 -2.51
N GLY A 242 -14.34 7.76 -1.32
CA GLY A 242 -14.02 7.01 -0.10
C GLY A 242 -12.59 7.19 0.42
N ASP A 243 -11.70 7.96 -0.24
CA ASP A 243 -10.32 8.12 0.23
C ASP A 243 -10.28 8.75 1.63
N PRO A 244 -9.73 8.05 2.64
CA PRO A 244 -9.72 8.55 4.02
C PRO A 244 -8.70 9.69 4.25
N VAL A 245 -7.75 9.89 3.33
CA VAL A 245 -6.59 10.78 3.51
C VAL A 245 -6.64 12.00 2.60
N TYR A 246 -6.90 11.79 1.30
CA TYR A 246 -6.83 12.81 0.27
C TYR A 246 -8.24 13.29 -0.07
N ARG A 247 -8.69 14.37 0.61
CA ARG A 247 -10.11 14.84 0.61
C ARG A 247 -10.29 16.28 0.18
N LYS A 248 -9.27 16.92 -0.38
CA LYS A 248 -9.43 18.30 -0.89
C LYS A 248 -10.47 18.30 -2.00
N LYS A 249 -11.38 19.26 -1.96
CA LYS A 249 -12.50 19.40 -2.92
C LYS A 249 -13.49 18.23 -2.93
N THR A 250 -13.49 17.38 -1.89
CA THR A 250 -14.54 16.36 -1.74
C THR A 250 -15.84 17.05 -1.38
N PRO A 251 -16.96 16.78 -2.10
CA PRO A 251 -18.26 17.41 -1.83
C PRO A 251 -18.79 16.97 -0.46
N GLY A 252 -19.65 17.83 0.15
CA GLY A 252 -20.23 17.55 1.47
C GLY A 252 -21.04 16.26 1.52
N VAL A 253 -21.69 15.91 0.41
CA VAL A 253 -22.48 14.67 0.23
C VAL A 253 -21.64 13.39 0.36
N ALA A 254 -20.33 13.45 0.21
CA ALA A 254 -19.45 12.30 0.41
C ALA A 254 -19.55 11.68 1.81
N LYS A 255 -20.06 12.43 2.82
CA LYS A 255 -20.30 11.90 4.16
C LYS A 255 -21.42 10.85 4.22
N SER A 256 -22.33 10.85 3.26
CA SER A 256 -23.42 9.87 3.13
C SER A 256 -23.05 8.66 2.28
N LEU A 257 -21.87 8.66 1.65
CA LEU A 257 -21.38 7.52 0.87
C LEU A 257 -20.89 6.43 1.82
N SER A 258 -21.51 5.27 1.77
CA SER A 258 -21.13 4.08 2.57
C SER A 258 -19.95 3.32 1.93
N PHE A 259 -18.87 4.05 1.61
CA PHE A 259 -17.66 3.47 1.05
C PHE A 259 -16.44 4.16 1.68
N GLU A 260 -15.66 3.41 2.46
CA GLU A 260 -14.66 3.97 3.41
C GLU A 260 -13.20 3.72 3.03
N ARG A 261 -12.92 3.36 1.80
CA ARG A 261 -11.55 3.20 1.29
C ARG A 261 -11.38 3.93 -0.04
N GLN A 262 -10.15 4.20 -0.46
CA GLN A 262 -9.94 4.73 -1.81
C GLN A 262 -10.54 3.81 -2.87
N ALA A 263 -11.44 4.33 -3.70
CA ALA A 263 -12.04 3.62 -4.82
C ALA A 263 -11.01 3.44 -5.95
N LEU A 264 -10.09 2.48 -5.74
CA LEU A 264 -8.93 2.22 -6.58
C LEU A 264 -8.69 0.71 -6.70
N HIS A 265 -8.54 0.22 -7.94
CA HIS A 265 -8.33 -1.17 -8.24
C HIS A 265 -7.34 -1.35 -9.39
N ALA A 266 -6.28 -2.12 -9.19
CA ALA A 266 -5.32 -2.49 -10.23
C ALA A 266 -5.89 -3.63 -11.09
N PHE A 267 -6.62 -3.27 -12.15
CA PHE A 267 -7.43 -4.23 -12.93
C PHE A 267 -6.65 -4.93 -14.05
N ALA A 268 -5.54 -4.34 -14.54
CA ALA A 268 -4.72 -4.99 -15.55
C ALA A 268 -3.23 -4.80 -15.27
N LEU A 269 -2.49 -5.88 -15.50
CA LEU A 269 -1.04 -5.96 -15.35
C LEU A 269 -0.47 -6.61 -16.61
N SER A 270 0.62 -6.04 -17.16
CA SER A 270 1.35 -6.65 -18.26
C SER A 270 2.85 -6.47 -18.11
N LEU A 271 3.62 -7.47 -18.50
CA LEU A 271 5.08 -7.48 -18.42
C LEU A 271 5.67 -8.49 -19.39
N GLN A 272 6.95 -8.40 -19.67
CA GLN A 272 7.68 -9.48 -20.32
C GLN A 272 8.00 -10.56 -19.30
N HIS A 273 7.65 -11.79 -19.61
CA HIS A 273 7.95 -12.93 -18.75
C HIS A 273 9.46 -13.03 -18.50
N PRO A 274 9.91 -13.10 -17.23
CA PRO A 274 11.33 -12.94 -16.88
C PRO A 274 12.25 -14.04 -17.44
N VAL A 275 11.70 -15.15 -17.92
CA VAL A 275 12.46 -16.27 -18.49
C VAL A 275 12.21 -16.38 -20.02
N THR A 276 10.95 -16.43 -20.47
CA THR A 276 10.63 -16.63 -21.88
C THR A 276 10.69 -15.35 -22.72
N ASN A 277 10.70 -14.17 -22.06
CA ASN A 277 10.59 -12.85 -22.70
C ASN A 277 9.28 -12.62 -23.48
N GLU A 278 8.32 -13.51 -23.40
CA GLU A 278 7.00 -13.34 -24.01
C GLU A 278 6.17 -12.31 -23.24
N LEU A 279 5.37 -11.55 -23.97
CA LEU A 279 4.43 -10.62 -23.36
C LEU A 279 3.33 -11.40 -22.62
N SER A 280 3.26 -11.22 -21.32
CA SER A 280 2.23 -11.80 -20.47
C SER A 280 1.33 -10.68 -19.92
N SER A 281 0.03 -10.92 -19.87
CA SER A 281 -0.94 -9.94 -19.36
C SER A 281 -2.10 -10.61 -18.66
N TRP A 282 -2.60 -9.94 -17.61
CA TRP A 282 -3.69 -10.41 -16.77
C TRP A 282 -4.69 -9.30 -16.54
N PHE A 283 -5.94 -9.71 -16.34
CA PHE A 283 -7.06 -8.84 -16.07
C PHE A 283 -7.87 -9.37 -14.88
N ARG A 284 -8.42 -8.48 -14.06
CA ARG A 284 -9.37 -8.78 -12.99
C ARG A 284 -10.40 -7.68 -12.87
N LEU A 285 -11.66 -8.09 -12.77
CA LEU A 285 -12.77 -7.18 -12.46
C LEU A 285 -12.62 -6.62 -11.03
N PRO A 286 -13.20 -5.44 -10.75
CA PRO A 286 -13.25 -4.89 -9.41
C PRO A 286 -13.94 -5.84 -8.41
N PRO A 287 -13.53 -5.84 -7.13
CA PRO A 287 -14.20 -6.62 -6.09
C PRO A 287 -15.61 -6.10 -5.81
N ALA A 288 -16.41 -6.92 -5.14
CA ALA A 288 -17.85 -6.71 -4.91
C ALA A 288 -18.20 -5.33 -4.33
N ASP A 289 -17.39 -4.80 -3.40
CA ASP A 289 -17.61 -3.47 -2.81
C ASP A 289 -17.49 -2.34 -3.84
N LEU A 290 -16.58 -2.44 -4.80
CA LEU A 290 -16.46 -1.49 -5.92
C LEU A 290 -17.57 -1.70 -6.96
N MET A 291 -18.08 -2.91 -7.15
CA MET A 291 -19.23 -3.17 -8.01
C MET A 291 -20.52 -2.57 -7.43
N VAL A 292 -20.69 -2.65 -6.10
CA VAL A 292 -21.79 -1.95 -5.40
C VAL A 292 -21.64 -0.43 -5.57
N LEU A 293 -20.42 0.11 -5.38
CA LEU A 293 -20.15 1.54 -5.59
C LEU A 293 -20.47 1.98 -7.03
N LEU A 294 -20.09 1.17 -8.03
CA LEU A 294 -20.38 1.42 -9.45
C LEU A 294 -21.88 1.67 -9.66
N THR A 295 -22.72 0.78 -9.11
CA THR A 295 -24.19 0.90 -9.18
C THR A 295 -24.71 2.13 -8.41
N GLN A 296 -24.18 2.40 -7.22
CA GLN A 296 -24.59 3.54 -6.40
C GLN A 296 -24.36 4.90 -7.08
N VAL A 297 -23.35 5.01 -7.96
CA VAL A 297 -23.07 6.22 -8.71
C VAL A 297 -23.72 6.26 -10.09
N GLY A 298 -24.70 5.35 -10.35
CA GLY A 298 -25.47 5.30 -11.59
C GLY A 298 -24.69 4.76 -12.79
N MET A 299 -23.66 3.99 -12.57
CA MET A 299 -22.88 3.29 -13.60
C MET A 299 -23.21 1.78 -13.60
N THR A 300 -22.87 1.10 -14.69
CA THR A 300 -23.13 -0.33 -14.91
C THR A 300 -21.85 -1.09 -15.28
N GLU A 301 -21.91 -2.39 -15.33
CA GLU A 301 -20.77 -3.23 -15.79
C GLU A 301 -20.36 -2.91 -17.23
N ALA A 302 -21.26 -2.41 -18.07
CA ALA A 302 -20.97 -1.99 -19.44
C ALA A 302 -20.00 -0.78 -19.50
N ASP A 303 -19.89 -0.01 -18.41
CA ASP A 303 -18.97 1.11 -18.27
C ASP A 303 -17.55 0.66 -17.88
N LEU A 304 -17.38 -0.60 -17.49
CA LEU A 304 -16.07 -1.18 -17.20
C LEU A 304 -15.34 -1.63 -18.47
N PRO A 305 -14.01 -1.61 -18.47
CA PRO A 305 -13.24 -2.13 -19.60
C PRO A 305 -13.46 -3.64 -19.75
N GLN A 306 -13.68 -4.08 -20.97
CA GLN A 306 -13.78 -5.50 -21.29
C GLN A 306 -12.39 -6.12 -21.39
N GLU A 307 -12.21 -7.33 -20.86
CA GLU A 307 -10.92 -8.04 -20.82
C GLU A 307 -10.30 -8.16 -22.22
N SER A 308 -11.04 -8.66 -23.20
CA SER A 308 -10.56 -8.85 -24.56
C SER A 308 -10.03 -7.54 -25.20
N VAL A 309 -10.74 -6.42 -24.97
CA VAL A 309 -10.35 -5.10 -25.47
C VAL A 309 -9.07 -4.61 -24.78
N VAL A 310 -8.97 -4.80 -23.49
CA VAL A 310 -7.80 -4.39 -22.69
C VAL A 310 -6.56 -5.18 -23.11
N LEU A 311 -6.67 -6.51 -23.20
CA LEU A 311 -5.56 -7.38 -23.56
C LEU A 311 -5.09 -7.10 -25.00
N ALA A 312 -6.01 -6.93 -25.96
CA ALA A 312 -5.67 -6.54 -27.33
C ALA A 312 -4.97 -5.17 -27.38
N SER A 313 -5.43 -4.19 -26.60
CA SER A 313 -4.77 -2.87 -26.56
C SER A 313 -3.34 -2.93 -25.99
N ILE A 314 -3.09 -3.81 -25.03
CA ILE A 314 -1.74 -4.02 -24.45
C ILE A 314 -0.79 -4.62 -25.53
N GLN A 315 -1.28 -5.59 -26.31
CA GLN A 315 -0.50 -6.19 -27.40
C GLN A 315 -0.14 -5.16 -28.46
N ASN A 316 -1.10 -4.32 -28.89
CA ASN A 316 -0.90 -3.32 -29.92
C ASN A 316 0.06 -2.18 -29.48
N GLU A 317 0.01 -1.74 -28.23
CA GLU A 317 0.91 -0.69 -27.71
C GLU A 317 2.39 -1.10 -27.81
N ARG A 318 2.71 -2.38 -27.69
CA ARG A 318 4.09 -2.88 -27.78
C ARG A 318 4.55 -3.27 -29.18
N SER A 319 3.64 -3.39 -30.14
CA SER A 319 3.99 -3.66 -31.53
C SER A 319 4.49 -2.41 -32.27
N HIS A 320 4.43 -1.23 -31.61
CA HIS A 320 4.80 0.08 -32.17
C HIS A 320 6.01 0.72 -31.45
N ASP A 321 6.54 0.05 -30.40
CA ASP A 321 7.79 0.39 -29.71
C ASP A 321 8.94 -0.52 -30.19
#